data_986c7232effbff4b1e2a067a4b807f14
#
_entry.id   986c7232effbff4b1e2a067a4b807f14
#
_cell.length_a   1.000
_cell.length_b   1.000
_cell.length_c   1.000
_cell.angle_alpha   90.00
_cell.angle_beta   90.00
_cell.angle_gamma   90.00
#
_symmetry.space_group_name_H-M   'P 1'
#
loop_
_entity.id
_entity.type
_entity.pdbx_description
1 polymer ?
#
loop_
_entity_poly.entity_id
_entity_poly.type
_entity_poly.pdbx_seq_one_letter_code
_entity_poly.pdbx_strand_id
1 'polypeptide(L)'
;MPITVDATRTAALISGEVDFVLDPPPRDVERLRGMPEIKVADGIDNRILFIGMDQARDKLLYGQVPGDKNPFKDLRVRRALYQAIDIEALKAKIMAGASLP
;
A
#
# COMPACT_ATOMS: atom_id res chain seq x y z
N MET A 1 4.34 16.48 17.32
CA MET A 1 5.36 15.41 17.52
C MET A 1 5.05 14.27 16.56
N PRO A 2 5.98 13.80 15.74
CA PRO A 2 5.70 12.67 14.82
C PRO A 2 5.65 11.36 15.62
N ILE A 3 4.51 10.66 15.54
CA ILE A 3 4.34 9.31 16.10
C ILE A 3 4.48 8.34 14.93
N THR A 4 5.62 7.67 14.85
CA THR A 4 5.97 6.81 13.69
C THR A 4 5.34 5.43 13.75
N VAL A 5 4.99 4.94 14.94
CA VAL A 5 4.36 3.63 15.13
C VAL A 5 2.84 3.76 15.00
N ASP A 6 2.26 3.06 14.05
CA ASP A 6 0.83 3.12 13.72
C ASP A 6 -0.08 2.83 14.92
N ALA A 7 0.20 1.76 15.65
CA ALA A 7 -0.60 1.39 16.83
C ALA A 7 -0.58 2.47 17.92
N THR A 8 0.59 3.08 18.16
CA THR A 8 0.73 4.16 19.14
C THR A 8 -0.02 5.41 18.68
N ARG A 9 0.05 5.73 17.38
CA ARG A 9 -0.66 6.87 16.80
C ARG A 9 -2.18 6.73 16.92
N THR A 10 -2.71 5.53 16.62
CA THR A 10 -4.13 5.24 16.79
C THR A 10 -4.55 5.27 18.26
N ALA A 11 -3.72 4.73 19.17
CA ALA A 11 -4.00 4.77 20.60
C ALA A 11 -4.04 6.20 21.16
N ALA A 12 -3.11 7.06 20.75
CA ALA A 12 -3.06 8.45 21.15
C ALA A 12 -4.31 9.25 20.72
N LEU A 13 -4.88 8.94 19.53
CA LEU A 13 -6.14 9.52 19.10
C LEU A 13 -7.31 9.04 19.98
N ILE A 14 -7.39 7.74 20.26
CA ILE A 14 -8.47 7.16 21.07
C ILE A 14 -8.42 7.67 22.51
N SER A 15 -7.24 7.87 23.08
CA SER A 15 -7.05 8.41 24.43
C SER A 15 -7.27 9.92 24.55
N GLY A 16 -7.38 10.64 23.41
CA GLY A 16 -7.47 12.10 23.40
C GLY A 16 -6.14 12.81 23.65
N GLU A 17 -5.02 12.10 23.58
CA GLU A 17 -3.67 12.70 23.64
C GLU A 17 -3.39 13.55 22.39
N VAL A 18 -3.98 13.18 21.24
CA VAL A 18 -3.96 13.99 20.02
C VAL A 18 -5.38 14.13 19.47
N ASP A 19 -5.68 15.28 18.89
CA ASP A 19 -6.99 15.61 18.32
C ASP A 19 -7.14 15.19 16.86
N PHE A 20 -6.03 14.90 16.17
CA PHE A 20 -6.03 14.60 14.74
C PHE A 20 -4.91 13.62 14.38
N VAL A 21 -5.25 12.66 13.51
CA VAL A 21 -4.33 11.71 12.93
C VAL A 21 -4.51 11.69 11.42
N LEU A 22 -3.41 11.87 10.70
CA LEU A 22 -3.35 11.68 9.26
C LEU A 22 -2.93 10.23 8.96
N ASP A 23 -3.55 9.62 7.96
CA ASP A 23 -3.24 8.25 7.49
C ASP A 23 -3.29 7.19 8.61
N PRO A 24 -4.45 6.94 9.23
CA PRO A 24 -4.58 5.82 10.12
C PRO A 24 -4.46 4.50 9.33
N PRO A 25 -3.99 3.41 9.96
CA PRO A 25 -3.93 2.12 9.29
C PRO A 25 -5.28 1.70 8.74
N PRO A 26 -5.40 1.21 7.51
CA PRO A 26 -6.68 0.80 6.92
C PRO A 26 -7.49 -0.17 7.78
N ARG A 27 -6.80 -1.08 8.47
CA ARG A 27 -7.40 -2.06 9.40
C ARG A 27 -8.10 -1.43 10.62
N ASP A 28 -7.69 -0.21 11.02
CA ASP A 28 -8.23 0.49 12.19
C ASP A 28 -9.40 1.42 11.81
N VAL A 29 -9.58 1.73 10.53
CA VAL A 29 -10.57 2.70 10.03
C VAL A 29 -11.99 2.31 10.43
N GLU A 30 -12.40 1.05 10.24
CA GLU A 30 -13.74 0.59 10.62
C GLU A 30 -13.97 0.71 12.11
N ARG A 31 -12.99 0.37 12.93
CA ARG A 31 -13.07 0.52 14.38
C ARG A 31 -13.23 1.98 14.80
N LEU A 32 -12.46 2.88 14.17
CA LEU A 32 -12.53 4.31 14.46
C LEU A 32 -13.87 4.92 14.04
N ARG A 33 -14.44 4.48 12.90
CA ARG A 33 -15.80 4.90 12.48
C ARG A 33 -16.91 4.50 13.45
N GLY A 34 -16.71 3.40 14.18
CA GLY A 34 -17.64 2.95 15.21
C GLY A 34 -17.59 3.74 16.53
N MET A 35 -16.64 4.68 16.68
CA MET A 35 -16.48 5.48 17.89
C MET A 35 -17.19 6.83 17.73
N PRO A 36 -18.19 7.17 18.60
CA PRO A 36 -19.01 8.37 18.43
C PRO A 36 -18.20 9.68 18.56
N GLU A 37 -17.09 9.64 19.31
CA GLU A 37 -16.21 10.80 19.52
C GLU A 37 -15.23 11.05 18.37
N ILE A 38 -15.08 10.08 17.43
CA ILE A 38 -14.08 10.15 16.36
C ILE A 38 -14.81 10.30 15.03
N LYS A 39 -14.42 11.34 14.28
CA LYS A 39 -14.87 11.53 12.90
C LYS A 39 -13.79 11.08 11.93
N VAL A 40 -14.10 10.07 11.13
CA VAL A 40 -13.23 9.65 10.03
C VAL A 40 -13.68 10.33 8.75
N ALA A 41 -12.75 11.05 8.12
CA ALA A 41 -12.92 11.60 6.78
C ALA A 41 -11.97 10.89 5.82
N ASP A 42 -12.48 10.42 4.72
CA ASP A 42 -11.72 9.78 3.64
C ASP A 42 -12.02 10.41 2.29
N GLY A 43 -11.08 10.26 1.38
CA GLY A 43 -11.21 10.78 0.02
C GLY A 43 -10.22 10.10 -0.91
N ILE A 44 -10.40 10.32 -2.20
CA ILE A 44 -9.50 9.81 -3.23
C ILE A 44 -8.17 10.56 -3.14
N ASP A 45 -7.09 9.81 -3.07
CA ASP A 45 -5.71 10.30 -3.10
C ASP A 45 -5.06 9.95 -4.44
N ASN A 46 -4.09 10.75 -4.85
CA ASN A 46 -3.30 10.55 -6.08
C ASN A 46 -2.08 9.63 -5.88
N ARG A 47 -2.05 8.87 -4.79
CA ARG A 47 -0.99 7.87 -4.55
C ARG A 47 -1.23 6.63 -5.39
N ILE A 48 -0.18 6.21 -6.10
CA ILE A 48 -0.19 4.98 -6.90
C ILE A 48 0.90 4.05 -6.34
N LEU A 49 0.50 2.83 -5.96
CA LEU A 49 1.45 1.75 -5.71
C LEU A 49 1.72 0.99 -7.00
N PHE A 50 2.97 0.81 -7.33
CA PHE A 50 3.37 0.07 -8.52
C PHE A 50 4.65 -0.72 -8.29
N ILE A 51 4.85 -1.77 -9.08
CA ILE A 51 6.13 -2.50 -9.14
C ILE A 51 6.92 -1.94 -10.32
N GLY A 52 8.01 -1.24 -10.01
CA GLY A 52 8.94 -0.75 -11.03
C GLY A 52 9.76 -1.90 -11.61
N MET A 53 9.81 -2.00 -12.93
CA MET A 53 10.60 -3.00 -13.65
C MET A 53 11.58 -2.30 -14.59
N ASP A 54 12.86 -2.62 -14.47
CA ASP A 54 13.88 -2.10 -15.39
C ASP A 54 13.70 -2.73 -16.77
N GLN A 55 13.26 -1.95 -17.72
CA GLN A 55 13.02 -2.39 -19.10
C GLN A 55 14.12 -1.95 -20.07
N ALA A 56 15.04 -1.10 -19.62
CA ALA A 56 16.03 -0.47 -20.48
C ALA A 56 17.33 -1.28 -20.58
N ARG A 57 17.83 -1.77 -19.44
CA ARG A 57 19.13 -2.44 -19.38
C ARG A 57 19.08 -3.84 -19.98
N ASP A 58 20.17 -4.26 -20.61
CA ASP A 58 20.29 -5.64 -21.11
C ASP A 58 20.51 -6.65 -19.98
N LYS A 59 21.13 -6.20 -18.88
CA LYS A 59 21.36 -6.96 -17.65
C LYS A 59 20.82 -6.22 -16.45
N LEU A 60 20.32 -6.96 -15.45
CA LEU A 60 19.92 -6.36 -14.19
C LEU A 60 21.15 -5.90 -13.40
N LEU A 61 21.02 -4.76 -12.69
CA LEU A 61 22.09 -4.27 -11.80
C LEU A 61 22.23 -5.17 -10.55
N TYR A 62 21.13 -5.72 -10.11
CA TYR A 62 21.05 -6.54 -8.89
C TYR A 62 20.29 -7.82 -9.20
N GLY A 63 20.72 -8.90 -8.58
CA GLY A 63 20.13 -10.22 -8.77
C GLY A 63 20.86 -11.05 -9.83
N GLN A 64 20.72 -12.37 -9.71
CA GLN A 64 21.24 -13.33 -10.68
C GLN A 64 20.07 -13.96 -11.42
N VAL A 65 20.10 -13.89 -12.73
CA VAL A 65 19.09 -14.47 -13.60
C VAL A 65 19.76 -15.47 -14.53
N PRO A 66 19.18 -16.67 -14.73
CA PRO A 66 19.72 -17.63 -15.71
C PRO A 66 19.91 -16.98 -17.08
N GLY A 67 21.09 -17.16 -17.66
CA GLY A 67 21.43 -16.59 -18.98
C GLY A 67 21.84 -15.13 -18.96
N ASP A 68 22.00 -14.52 -17.78
CA ASP A 68 22.52 -13.14 -17.60
C ASP A 68 21.81 -12.08 -18.46
N LYS A 69 20.51 -12.28 -18.73
CA LYS A 69 19.65 -11.37 -19.49
C LYS A 69 18.59 -10.76 -18.59
N ASN A 70 18.21 -9.52 -18.89
CA ASN A 70 17.12 -8.87 -18.20
C ASN A 70 15.76 -9.43 -18.64
N PRO A 71 15.05 -10.19 -17.78
CA PRO A 71 13.76 -10.78 -18.12
C PRO A 71 12.65 -9.74 -18.30
N PHE A 72 12.79 -8.55 -17.69
CA PHE A 72 11.77 -7.51 -17.74
C PHE A 72 11.70 -6.80 -19.10
N LYS A 73 12.64 -7.03 -19.99
CA LYS A 73 12.54 -6.59 -21.40
C LYS A 73 11.45 -7.37 -22.16
N ASP A 74 11.15 -8.59 -21.76
CA ASP A 74 10.08 -9.38 -22.35
C ASP A 74 8.71 -8.96 -21.79
N LEU A 75 7.82 -8.53 -22.69
CA LEU A 75 6.45 -8.13 -22.32
C LEU A 75 5.66 -9.26 -21.66
N ARG A 76 5.92 -10.52 -22.06
CA ARG A 76 5.24 -11.69 -21.48
C ARG A 76 5.55 -11.87 -20.02
N VAL A 77 6.80 -11.61 -19.61
CA VAL A 77 7.23 -11.65 -18.21
C VAL A 77 6.52 -10.57 -17.40
N ARG A 78 6.48 -9.34 -17.91
CA ARG A 78 5.79 -8.24 -17.22
C ARG A 78 4.30 -8.50 -17.08
N ARG A 79 3.64 -9.03 -18.11
CA ARG A 79 2.23 -9.44 -18.07
C ARG A 79 1.98 -10.56 -17.07
N ALA A 80 2.85 -11.57 -17.02
CA ALA A 80 2.73 -12.67 -16.06
C ALA A 80 2.82 -12.15 -14.62
N LEU A 81 3.75 -11.24 -14.32
CA LEU A 81 3.86 -10.62 -13.01
C LEU A 81 2.61 -9.81 -12.65
N TYR A 82 2.08 -9.02 -13.60
CA TYR A 82 0.84 -8.28 -13.38
C TYR A 82 -0.35 -9.21 -13.09
N GLN A 83 -0.49 -10.28 -13.86
CA GLN A 83 -1.57 -11.25 -13.71
C GLN A 83 -1.44 -12.12 -12.45
N ALA A 84 -0.24 -12.26 -11.89
CA ALA A 84 0.01 -12.99 -10.66
C ALA A 84 -0.47 -12.23 -9.40
N ILE A 85 -0.76 -10.92 -9.54
CA ILE A 85 -1.21 -10.08 -8.42
C ILE A 85 -2.74 -10.03 -8.44
N ASP A 86 -3.35 -10.57 -7.40
CA ASP A 86 -4.80 -10.44 -7.19
C ASP A 86 -5.10 -9.06 -6.56
N ILE A 87 -5.35 -8.08 -7.42
CA ILE A 87 -5.58 -6.69 -7.03
C ILE A 87 -6.88 -6.56 -6.21
N GLU A 88 -7.90 -7.33 -6.53
CA GLU A 88 -9.16 -7.31 -5.79
C GLU A 88 -9.01 -7.89 -4.37
N ALA A 89 -8.21 -8.96 -4.23
CA ALA A 89 -7.89 -9.49 -2.92
C ALA A 89 -7.06 -8.49 -2.08
N LEU A 90 -6.11 -7.78 -2.69
CA LEU A 90 -5.37 -6.71 -2.02
C LEU A 90 -6.29 -5.60 -1.55
N LYS A 91 -7.20 -5.12 -2.40
CA LYS A 91 -8.21 -4.12 -2.05
C LYS A 91 -9.05 -4.58 -0.87
N ALA A 92 -9.63 -5.78 -0.95
CA ALA A 92 -10.56 -6.27 0.06
C ALA A 92 -9.88 -6.60 1.40
N LYS A 93 -8.73 -7.31 1.35
CA LYS A 93 -8.12 -7.90 2.55
C LYS A 93 -7.03 -7.03 3.20
N ILE A 94 -6.33 -6.24 2.41
CA ILE A 94 -5.21 -5.42 2.91
C ILE A 94 -5.61 -3.97 3.06
N MET A 95 -6.31 -3.43 2.07
CA MET A 95 -6.69 -2.02 2.05
C MET A 95 -8.07 -1.76 2.65
N ALA A 96 -8.77 -2.79 3.13
CA ALA A 96 -10.12 -2.68 3.70
C ALA A 96 -11.08 -1.87 2.80
N GLY A 97 -10.98 -2.02 1.48
CA GLY A 97 -11.78 -1.30 0.51
C GLY A 97 -11.30 0.12 0.17
N ALA A 98 -10.27 0.63 0.85
CA ALA A 98 -9.80 2.01 0.71
C ALA A 98 -8.89 2.26 -0.52
N SER A 99 -8.91 1.39 -1.53
CA SER A 99 -8.16 1.58 -2.77
C SER A 99 -9.05 1.40 -3.99
N LEU A 100 -8.69 2.11 -5.07
CA LEU A 100 -9.23 1.88 -6.41
C LEU A 100 -8.23 1.00 -7.18
N PRO A 101 -8.66 -0.14 -7.76
CA PRO A 101 -7.79 -0.98 -8.58
C PRO A 101 -7.44 -0.34 -9.91
#